data_990c30647b3ba97dded60b834a167aac
#
_entry.id   990c30647b3ba97dded60b834a167aac
#
_cell.length_a   1.000
_cell.length_b   1.000
_cell.length_c   1.000
_cell.angle_alpha   90.00
_cell.angle_beta   90.00
_cell.angle_gamma   90.00
#
_symmetry.space_group_name_H-M   'P 1'
#
loop_
_entity.id
_entity.type
_entity.pdbx_description
1 polymer ?
#
loop_
_entity_poly.entity_id
_entity_poly.type
_entity_poly.pdbx_seq_one_letter_code
_entity_poly.pdbx_strand_id
1 'polypeptide(L)' 'MTVAAHLAELTERHRLLELKIQEEMARPAADGIQISRWKREKLKLKDEMARLQRTNGKIRH' A
#
# COMPACT_ATOMS: atom_id res chain seq x y z
N MET A 1 -11.86 16.17 -3.71
CA MET A 1 -10.56 15.52 -3.87
C MET A 1 -10.45 14.86 -5.23
N THR A 2 -9.36 15.08 -5.91
CA THR A 2 -9.17 14.50 -7.24
C THR A 2 -8.65 13.07 -7.13
N VAL A 3 -8.76 12.36 -8.24
CA VAL A 3 -8.21 10.99 -8.30
C VAL A 3 -6.70 11.03 -8.08
N ALA A 4 -6.03 12.03 -8.66
CA ALA A 4 -4.59 12.15 -8.51
C ALA A 4 -4.20 12.36 -7.04
N ALA A 5 -4.95 13.19 -6.33
CA ALA A 5 -4.66 13.43 -4.92
C ALA A 5 -4.91 12.18 -4.10
N HIS A 6 -5.98 11.46 -4.40
CA HIS A 6 -6.30 10.23 -3.70
C HIS A 6 -5.22 9.17 -3.96
N LEU A 7 -4.79 9.07 -5.20
CA LEU A 7 -3.76 8.12 -5.57
C LEU A 7 -2.45 8.43 -4.85
N ALA A 8 -2.10 9.71 -4.76
CA ALA A 8 -0.89 10.11 -4.06
C ALA A 8 -0.96 9.73 -2.58
N GLU A 9 -2.13 9.89 -1.99
CA GLU A 9 -2.31 9.53 -0.59
C GLU A 9 -2.15 8.03 -0.38
N LEU A 10 -2.74 7.24 -1.26
CA LEU A 10 -2.62 5.78 -1.16
C LEU A 10 -1.18 5.34 -1.36
N THR A 11 -0.48 5.97 -2.30
CA THR A 11 0.91 5.66 -2.56
C THR A 11 1.76 5.92 -1.32
N GLU A 12 1.50 7.03 -0.65
CA GLU A 12 2.24 7.38 0.56
C GLU A 12 1.97 6.37 1.67
N ARG A 13 0.72 5.98 1.84
CA ARG A 13 0.37 4.97 2.83
C ARG A 13 1.06 3.65 2.55
N HIS A 14 1.08 3.28 1.27
CA HIS A 14 1.74 2.04 0.87
C HIS A 14 3.22 2.09 1.22
N ARG A 15 3.86 3.22 0.97
CA ARG A 15 5.28 3.39 1.26
C ARG A 15 5.55 3.29 2.77
N LEU A 16 4.70 3.93 3.56
CA LEU A 16 4.86 3.89 5.01
C LEU A 16 4.69 2.49 5.57
N LEU A 17 3.73 1.75 5.01
CA LEU A 17 3.53 0.36 5.43
C LEU A 17 4.74 -0.49 5.12
N GLU A 18 5.33 -0.28 3.95
CA GLU A 18 6.52 -1.02 3.57
C GLU A 18 7.66 -0.76 4.54
N LEU A 19 7.82 0.49 4.94
CA LEU A 19 8.85 0.84 5.91
C LEU A 19 8.60 0.16 7.25
N LYS A 20 7.35 0.16 7.69
CA LYS A 20 6.99 -0.50 8.94
C LYS A 20 7.30 -1.98 8.89
N ILE A 21 6.96 -2.62 7.79
CA ILE A 21 7.22 -4.05 7.63
C ILE A 21 8.71 -4.32 7.69
N GLN A 22 9.49 -3.53 6.97
CA GLN A 22 10.93 -3.73 6.97
C GLN A 22 11.54 -3.54 8.34
N GLU A 23 11.09 -2.51 9.05
CA GLU A 23 11.59 -2.25 10.39
C GLU A 23 11.26 -3.37 11.34
N GLU A 24 10.03 -3.88 11.25
CA GLU A 24 9.64 -4.97 12.12
C GLU A 24 10.41 -6.25 11.80
N MET A 25 10.62 -6.51 10.52
CA MET A 25 11.34 -7.71 10.11
C MET A 25 12.80 -7.67 10.52
N ALA A 26 13.35 -6.48 10.71
CA ALA A 26 14.73 -6.32 11.12
C ALA A 26 14.92 -6.56 12.62
N ARG A 27 13.84 -6.62 13.36
CA ARG A 27 13.93 -6.86 14.80
C ARG A 27 14.23 -8.32 15.09
N PRO A 28 15.03 -8.58 16.13
CA PRO A 28 15.32 -9.98 16.50
C PRO A 28 14.06 -10.77 16.83
N ALA A 29 13.10 -10.14 17.50
CA ALA A 29 11.84 -10.79 17.86
C ALA A 29 10.69 -10.20 17.08
N ALA A 30 10.76 -10.30 15.76
CA ALA A 30 9.73 -9.74 14.90
C ALA A 30 8.37 -10.38 15.17
N ASP A 31 7.33 -9.51 15.14
CA ASP A 31 5.97 -9.96 15.37
C ASP A 31 5.37 -10.41 14.05
N GLY A 32 5.28 -11.71 13.84
CA GLY A 32 4.78 -12.26 12.59
C GLY A 32 3.32 -11.93 12.33
N ILE A 33 2.53 -11.82 13.39
CA ILE A 33 1.13 -11.48 13.24
C ILE A 33 0.98 -10.04 12.74
N GLN A 34 1.76 -9.15 13.30
CA GLN A 34 1.73 -7.75 12.90
C GLN A 34 2.21 -7.60 11.45
N ILE A 35 3.26 -8.30 11.11
CA ILE A 35 3.79 -8.27 9.75
C ILE A 35 2.74 -8.78 8.76
N SER A 36 2.06 -9.85 9.12
CA SER A 36 1.01 -10.41 8.28
C SER A 36 -0.11 -9.40 8.04
N ARG A 37 -0.51 -8.71 9.09
CA ARG A 37 -1.56 -7.70 8.98
C ARG A 37 -1.14 -6.58 8.04
N TRP A 38 0.08 -6.09 8.22
CA TRP A 38 0.58 -5.00 7.39
C TRP A 38 0.72 -5.42 5.94
N LYS A 39 1.15 -6.64 5.70
CA LYS A 39 1.26 -7.14 4.34
C LYS A 39 -0.09 -7.23 3.67
N ARG A 40 -1.10 -7.66 4.41
CA ARG A 40 -2.46 -7.72 3.89
C ARG A 40 -2.99 -6.35 3.57
N GLU A 41 -2.72 -5.39 4.45
CA GLU A 41 -3.15 -4.03 4.23
C GLU A 41 -2.42 -3.42 3.04
N LYS A 42 -1.14 -3.74 2.89
CA LYS A 42 -0.38 -3.27 1.75
C LYS A 42 -0.98 -3.77 0.44
N LEU A 43 -1.41 -5.01 0.42
CA LEU A 43 -2.05 -5.57 -0.75
C LEU A 43 -3.36 -4.86 -1.07
N LYS A 44 -4.12 -4.52 -0.06
CA LYS A 44 -5.35 -3.77 -0.26
C LYS A 44 -5.09 -2.40 -0.87
N LEU A 45 -4.09 -1.72 -0.36
CA LEU A 45 -3.72 -0.42 -0.88
C LEU A 45 -3.28 -0.52 -2.33
N LYS A 46 -2.47 -1.52 -2.62
CA LYS A 46 -2.00 -1.74 -3.98
C LYS A 46 -3.16 -2.00 -4.92
N ASP A 47 -4.13 -2.77 -4.44
CA ASP A 47 -5.31 -3.09 -5.23
C ASP A 47 -6.12 -1.84 -5.52
N GLU A 48 -6.28 -0.99 -4.53
CA GLU A 48 -7.01 0.25 -4.70
C GLU A 48 -6.30 1.19 -5.65
N MET A 49 -4.97 1.28 -5.55
CA MET A 49 -4.20 2.10 -6.45
C MET A 49 -4.36 1.65 -7.88
N ALA A 50 -4.32 0.34 -8.09
CA ALA A 50 -4.48 -0.22 -9.42
C ALA A 50 -5.87 0.09 -9.97
N ARG A 51 -6.86 0.03 -9.12
CA ARG A 51 -8.23 0.32 -9.50
C ARG A 51 -8.40 1.78 -9.92
N LEU A 52 -7.81 2.68 -9.14
CA LEU A 52 -7.89 4.10 -9.47
C LEU A 52 -7.15 4.41 -10.75
N GLN A 53 -6.00 3.79 -10.94
CA GLN A 53 -5.24 4.01 -12.16
C GLN A 53 -5.99 3.49 -13.38
N ARG A 54 -6.66 2.37 -13.23
CA ARG A 54 -7.43 1.80 -14.32
C ARG A 54 -8.58 2.71 -14.71
N THR A 55 -9.29 3.22 -13.71
CA THR A 55 -10.40 4.13 -13.94
C THR A 55 -9.94 5.42 -14.59
N ASN A 56 -8.84 5.93 -14.10
CA ASN A 56 -8.32 7.21 -14.58
C ASN A 56 -7.71 7.08 -15.97
N GLY A 57 -6.98 6.01 -16.20
CA GLY A 57 -6.30 5.81 -17.44
C GLY A 57 -7.20 5.33 -18.54
N LYS A 58 -8.15 4.65 -18.20
CA LYS A 58 -9.04 4.13 -19.05
C LYS A 58 -8.71 3.96 -20.38
N ILE A 59 -8.33 3.84 -20.65
CA ILE A 59 -8.04 3.71 -21.67
C ILE A 59 -7.38 2.86 -22.23
N ARG A 60 -6.93 2.43 -22.14
CA ARG A 60 -6.34 1.73 -22.53
C ARG A 60 -6.12 0.82 -22.55
N HIS A 61 -6.16 0.33 -22.66
CA HIS A 61 -5.83 -0.50 -22.66
C HIS A 61 -5.72 -0.95 -23.13
#